data_0ef798c1e948f1957d1d50bdb6aea29f
#
_entry.id   0ef798c1e948f1957d1d50bdb6aea29f
#
_cell.length_a   1.000
_cell.length_b   1.000
_cell.length_c   1.000
_cell.angle_alpha   90.00
_cell.angle_beta   90.00
_cell.angle_gamma   90.00
#
_symmetry.space_group_name_H-M   'P 1'
#
loop_
_entity.id
_entity.type
_entity.pdbx_description
1 polymer ?
#
loop_
_entity_poly.entity_id
_entity_poly.type
_entity_poly.pdbx_seq_one_letter_code
_entity_poly.pdbx_strand_id
1 'polypeptide(L)'
;MLVCGTESRGHLAGHSLLAIHENGVDEQGRIKGSQGAIPFIENISGTAVERFQQQVKLINRIGLNDPEEIRKLVRNYMDKGDAYPEEPLVACAPKKRQPSFAAPASGDVIISEEFVMDSNAGVICPAENL
;
A
#
# COMPACT_ATOMS: atom_id res chain seq x y z
N MET A 1 10.92 -8.65 4.00
CA MET A 1 10.23 -7.35 4.30
C MET A 1 10.26 -7.11 5.80
N LEU A 2 10.57 -5.88 6.26
CA LEU A 2 10.54 -5.50 7.67
C LEU A 2 9.22 -4.77 7.98
N VAL A 3 8.47 -5.23 8.98
CA VAL A 3 7.24 -4.59 9.47
C VAL A 3 7.57 -3.92 10.80
N CYS A 4 7.61 -2.58 10.81
CA CYS A 4 7.98 -1.78 11.98
C CYS A 4 7.09 -0.54 12.10
N GLY A 5 7.29 0.24 13.17
CA GLY A 5 6.49 1.40 13.46
C GLY A 5 5.31 1.12 14.39
N THR A 6 4.58 2.17 14.72
CA THR A 6 3.42 2.10 15.61
C THR A 6 2.18 1.62 14.85
N GLU A 7 1.46 0.67 15.41
CA GLU A 7 0.18 0.23 14.88
C GLU A 7 -0.89 1.32 14.95
N SER A 8 -1.69 1.43 13.90
CA SER A 8 -2.89 2.26 13.91
C SER A 8 -4.01 1.62 14.71
N ARG A 9 -4.54 2.35 15.67
CA ARG A 9 -5.63 1.86 16.53
C ARG A 9 -6.85 1.47 15.67
N GLY A 10 -7.37 0.27 15.93
CA GLY A 10 -8.54 -0.27 15.24
C GLY A 10 -8.20 -0.96 13.92
N HIS A 11 -7.37 -0.39 13.06
CA HIS A 11 -7.06 -1.00 11.76
C HIS A 11 -6.00 -2.11 11.84
N LEU A 12 -5.00 -1.96 12.71
CA LEU A 12 -3.94 -2.95 12.93
C LEU A 12 -3.32 -3.45 11.60
N ALA A 13 -2.84 -2.51 10.79
CA ALA A 13 -2.36 -2.81 9.43
C ALA A 13 -1.15 -3.76 9.41
N GLY A 14 -0.19 -3.55 10.31
CA GLY A 14 0.98 -4.43 10.43
C GLY A 14 0.59 -5.82 10.90
N HIS A 15 -0.29 -5.92 11.89
CA HIS A 15 -0.84 -7.21 12.35
C HIS A 15 -1.59 -7.93 11.22
N SER A 16 -2.39 -7.21 10.45
CA SER A 16 -3.11 -7.77 9.30
C SER A 16 -2.16 -8.29 8.22
N LEU A 17 -1.07 -7.56 7.95
CA LEU A 17 -0.03 -8.00 7.01
C LEU A 17 0.67 -9.27 7.48
N LEU A 18 0.99 -9.38 8.76
CA LEU A 18 1.54 -10.61 9.35
C LEU A 18 0.55 -11.75 9.26
N ALA A 19 -0.72 -11.50 9.58
CA ALA A 19 -1.79 -12.50 9.52
C ALA A 19 -2.02 -13.02 8.09
N ILE A 20 -1.97 -12.15 7.06
CA ILE A 20 -2.02 -12.58 5.65
C ILE A 20 -0.85 -13.51 5.34
N HIS A 21 0.34 -13.13 5.74
CA HIS A 21 1.54 -13.93 5.47
C HIS A 21 1.51 -15.30 6.16
N GLU A 22 0.97 -15.37 7.36
CA GLU A 22 0.92 -16.59 8.16
C GLU A 22 -0.27 -17.51 7.80
N ASN A 23 -1.45 -16.93 7.62
CA ASN A 23 -2.71 -17.67 7.53
C ASN A 23 -3.44 -17.51 6.18
N GLY A 24 -3.02 -16.56 5.35
CA GLY A 24 -3.68 -16.26 4.07
C GLY A 24 -5.05 -15.61 4.23
N VAL A 25 -5.86 -15.79 3.19
CA VAL A 25 -7.24 -15.28 3.12
C VAL A 25 -8.24 -16.42 2.90
N ASP A 26 -9.50 -16.17 3.17
CA ASP A 26 -10.58 -17.08 2.81
C ASP A 26 -11.15 -16.77 1.40
N GLU A 27 -12.19 -17.50 0.99
CA GLU A 27 -12.84 -17.36 -0.32
C GLU A 27 -13.47 -15.97 -0.53
N GLN A 28 -13.80 -15.26 0.54
CA GLN A 28 -14.38 -13.93 0.52
C GLN A 28 -13.31 -12.82 0.59
N GLY A 29 -12.03 -13.18 0.62
CA GLY A 29 -10.92 -12.24 0.76
C GLY A 29 -10.69 -11.74 2.19
N ARG A 30 -11.31 -12.37 3.18
CA ARG A 30 -11.07 -12.04 4.59
C ARG A 30 -9.73 -12.61 5.05
N ILE A 31 -8.97 -11.78 5.74
CA ILE A 31 -7.67 -12.15 6.31
C ILE A 31 -7.88 -13.05 7.54
N LYS A 32 -7.44 -14.29 7.46
CA LYS A 32 -7.56 -15.24 8.56
C LYS A 32 -6.68 -14.82 9.74
N GLY A 33 -7.29 -14.72 10.92
CA GLY A 33 -6.58 -14.37 12.15
C GLY A 33 -6.31 -12.88 12.34
N SER A 34 -6.70 -12.01 11.40
CA SER A 34 -6.59 -10.57 11.60
C SER A 34 -7.58 -10.07 12.64
N GLN A 35 -7.12 -9.16 13.51
CA GLN A 35 -7.91 -8.48 14.53
C GLN A 35 -8.24 -7.02 14.14
N GLY A 36 -7.85 -6.59 12.95
CA GLY A 36 -8.17 -5.27 12.44
C GLY A 36 -9.67 -5.09 12.16
N ALA A 37 -10.14 -3.84 12.14
CA ALA A 37 -11.56 -3.51 11.97
C ALA A 37 -12.12 -3.91 10.60
N ILE A 38 -11.28 -3.88 9.55
CA ILE A 38 -11.68 -4.23 8.18
C ILE A 38 -10.64 -5.21 7.61
N PRO A 39 -10.70 -6.50 7.99
CA PRO A 39 -9.67 -7.47 7.64
C PRO A 39 -9.94 -8.12 6.28
N PHE A 40 -10.11 -7.33 5.23
CA PHE A 40 -10.42 -7.82 3.88
C PHE A 40 -9.46 -7.29 2.83
N ILE A 41 -9.17 -8.14 1.82
CA ILE A 41 -8.48 -7.77 0.59
C ILE A 41 -9.38 -8.13 -0.58
N GLU A 42 -9.88 -7.14 -1.30
CA GLU A 42 -10.84 -7.35 -2.38
C GLU A 42 -10.20 -7.53 -3.77
N ASN A 43 -9.00 -6.97 -3.98
CA ASN A 43 -8.40 -6.85 -5.31
C ASN A 43 -7.20 -7.77 -5.56
N ILE A 44 -6.95 -8.71 -4.66
CA ILE A 44 -5.81 -9.63 -4.75
C ILE A 44 -6.34 -11.06 -4.67
N SER A 45 -5.98 -11.88 -5.65
CA SER A 45 -6.37 -13.30 -5.68
C SER A 45 -5.69 -14.11 -4.58
N GLY A 46 -6.32 -15.21 -4.17
CA GLY A 46 -5.70 -16.16 -3.23
C GLY A 46 -4.34 -16.67 -3.71
N THR A 47 -4.20 -16.92 -5.00
CA THR A 47 -2.92 -17.34 -5.61
C THR A 47 -1.82 -16.29 -5.48
N ALA A 48 -2.18 -15.00 -5.58
CA ALA A 48 -1.23 -13.93 -5.36
C ALA A 48 -0.83 -13.80 -3.87
N VAL A 49 -1.74 -14.10 -2.96
CA VAL A 49 -1.44 -14.18 -1.52
C VAL A 49 -0.51 -15.36 -1.24
N GLU A 50 -0.77 -16.53 -1.79
CA GLU A 50 0.13 -17.71 -1.68
C GLU A 50 1.52 -17.40 -2.22
N ARG A 51 1.60 -16.72 -3.37
CA ARG A 51 2.87 -16.26 -3.93
C ARG A 51 3.61 -15.31 -2.99
N PHE A 52 2.90 -14.38 -2.37
CA PHE A 52 3.47 -13.47 -1.36
C PHE A 52 4.04 -14.24 -0.16
N GLN A 53 3.31 -15.24 0.35
CA GLN A 53 3.75 -16.09 1.46
C GLN A 53 5.04 -16.84 1.13
N GLN A 54 5.18 -17.33 -0.10
CA GLN A 54 6.34 -18.10 -0.54
C GLN A 54 7.58 -17.24 -0.80
N GLN A 55 7.40 -16.08 -1.44
CA GLN A 55 8.54 -15.27 -1.89
C GLN A 55 9.01 -14.23 -0.89
N VAL A 56 8.19 -13.84 0.09
CA VAL A 56 8.50 -12.73 1.00
C VAL A 56 8.69 -13.23 2.41
N LYS A 57 9.88 -13.07 2.96
CA LYS A 57 10.12 -13.29 4.39
C LYS A 57 9.72 -12.04 5.17
N LEU A 58 8.79 -12.16 6.11
CA LEU A 58 8.43 -11.07 7.02
C LEU A 58 9.23 -11.12 8.31
N ILE A 59 9.63 -9.94 8.76
CA ILE A 59 10.33 -9.72 10.02
C ILE A 59 9.47 -8.78 10.85
N ASN A 60 8.86 -9.31 11.89
CA ASN A 60 8.01 -8.55 12.78
C ASN A 60 8.86 -7.72 13.76
N ARG A 61 8.69 -6.41 13.70
CA ARG A 61 9.23 -5.41 14.64
C ARG A 61 8.19 -4.31 14.88
N ILE A 62 6.91 -4.68 14.94
CA ILE A 62 5.83 -3.74 15.29
C ILE A 62 6.16 -3.11 16.65
N GLY A 63 6.00 -1.79 16.74
CA GLY A 63 6.39 -0.98 17.91
C GLY A 63 7.81 -0.39 17.85
N LEU A 64 8.66 -0.87 16.93
CA LEU A 64 9.98 -0.30 16.74
C LEU A 64 9.90 0.99 15.92
N ASN A 65 10.26 2.12 16.56
CA ASN A 65 10.23 3.47 15.96
C ASN A 65 11.60 4.14 15.90
N ASP A 66 12.64 3.53 16.46
CA ASP A 66 14.00 4.09 16.44
C ASP A 66 14.61 3.96 15.03
N PRO A 67 14.91 5.08 14.33
CA PRO A 67 15.46 5.05 12.99
C PRO A 67 16.83 4.37 12.89
N GLU A 68 17.65 4.48 13.94
CA GLU A 68 18.98 3.87 13.94
C GLU A 68 18.91 2.35 14.08
N GLU A 69 18.01 1.85 14.91
CA GLU A 69 17.77 0.40 15.00
C GLU A 69 17.15 -0.15 13.72
N ILE A 70 16.18 0.57 13.13
CA ILE A 70 15.58 0.19 11.85
C ILE A 70 16.67 0.12 10.77
N ARG A 71 17.55 1.12 10.69
CA ARG A 71 18.66 1.16 9.72
C ARG A 71 19.62 -0.03 9.90
N LYS A 72 19.95 -0.37 11.14
CA LYS A 72 20.80 -1.55 11.44
C LYS A 72 20.14 -2.85 10.98
N LEU A 73 18.84 -3.01 11.23
CA LEU A 73 18.07 -4.18 10.77
C LEU A 73 18.03 -4.26 9.25
N VAL A 74 17.75 -3.16 8.56
CA VAL A 74 17.73 -3.12 7.09
C VAL A 74 19.09 -3.55 6.54
N ARG A 75 20.19 -2.97 7.01
CA ARG A 75 21.55 -3.35 6.59
C ARG A 75 21.85 -4.82 6.86
N ASN A 76 21.39 -5.36 7.99
CA ASN A 76 21.62 -6.75 8.34
C ASN A 76 20.89 -7.74 7.42
N TYR A 77 19.79 -7.33 6.78
CA TYR A 77 19.00 -8.19 5.90
C TYR A 77 19.14 -7.87 4.41
N MET A 78 19.79 -6.76 4.04
CA MET A 78 19.84 -6.23 2.68
C MET A 78 20.41 -7.22 1.66
N ASP A 79 21.41 -8.03 2.06
CA ASP A 79 22.10 -8.96 1.18
C ASP A 79 21.86 -10.44 1.54
N LYS A 80 20.83 -10.73 2.35
CA LYS A 80 20.59 -12.08 2.89
C LYS A 80 19.46 -12.84 2.20
N GLY A 81 18.90 -12.30 1.13
CA GLY A 81 17.81 -12.94 0.39
C GLY A 81 18.27 -13.41 -0.98
N ASP A 82 17.99 -14.65 -1.31
CA ASP A 82 18.09 -15.13 -2.68
C ASP A 82 16.95 -14.58 -3.53
N ALA A 83 17.21 -14.36 -4.82
CA ALA A 83 16.16 -14.00 -5.76
C ALA A 83 15.14 -15.14 -5.86
N TYR A 84 13.86 -14.78 -5.87
CA TYR A 84 12.82 -15.79 -6.08
C TYR A 84 12.93 -16.35 -7.52
N PRO A 85 12.89 -17.68 -7.71
CA PRO A 85 13.28 -18.31 -8.98
C PRO A 85 12.27 -18.13 -10.12
N GLU A 86 11.06 -17.70 -9.82
CA GLU A 86 10.01 -17.53 -10.83
C GLU A 86 9.88 -16.08 -11.30
N GLU A 87 9.29 -15.90 -12.48
CA GLU A 87 9.00 -14.59 -13.07
C GLU A 87 8.08 -13.73 -12.17
N PRO A 88 8.20 -12.40 -12.23
CA PRO A 88 7.37 -11.50 -11.45
C PRO A 88 5.88 -11.70 -11.70
N LEU A 89 5.10 -11.84 -10.64
CA LEU A 89 3.64 -11.93 -10.70
C LEU A 89 3.04 -10.53 -10.59
N VAL A 90 2.23 -10.15 -11.58
CA VAL A 90 1.41 -8.93 -11.52
C VAL A 90 0.11 -9.27 -10.79
N ALA A 91 0.06 -9.01 -9.48
CA ALA A 91 -1.10 -9.32 -8.64
C ALA A 91 -2.32 -8.43 -8.94
N CYS A 92 -2.09 -7.19 -9.37
CA CYS A 92 -3.14 -6.24 -9.72
C CYS A 92 -2.69 -5.41 -10.93
N ALA A 93 -3.43 -5.50 -12.04
CA ALA A 93 -3.14 -4.68 -13.21
C ALA A 93 -3.43 -3.20 -12.90
N PRO A 94 -2.53 -2.27 -13.26
CA PRO A 94 -2.79 -0.86 -13.08
C PRO A 94 -4.02 -0.48 -13.90
N LYS A 95 -5.04 0.09 -13.25
CA LYS A 95 -6.15 0.70 -13.98
C LYS A 95 -5.57 1.85 -14.80
N LYS A 96 -5.65 1.75 -16.14
CA LYS A 96 -5.36 2.90 -17.00
C LYS A 96 -6.33 4.02 -16.58
N ARG A 97 -5.83 5.03 -15.91
CA ARG A 97 -6.59 6.27 -15.74
C ARG A 97 -6.80 6.81 -17.15
N GLN A 98 -8.02 6.69 -17.67
CA GLN A 98 -8.39 7.50 -18.82
C GLN A 98 -8.46 8.93 -18.28
N PRO A 99 -7.69 9.87 -18.85
CA PRO A 99 -7.92 11.27 -18.53
C PRO A 99 -9.34 11.58 -19.01
N SER A 100 -10.27 11.68 -18.09
CA SER A 100 -11.61 12.17 -18.42
C SER A 100 -11.53 13.68 -18.56
N PHE A 101 -10.95 14.15 -19.64
CA PHE A 101 -11.17 15.50 -20.09
C PHE A 101 -12.54 15.57 -20.74
N ALA A 102 -13.58 15.56 -19.95
CA ALA A 102 -14.80 16.21 -20.37
C ALA A 102 -14.44 17.69 -20.44
N ALA A 103 -14.49 18.28 -21.66
CA ALA A 103 -14.35 19.72 -21.77
C ALA A 103 -15.41 20.36 -20.85
N PRO A 104 -15.02 21.26 -19.94
CA PRO A 104 -15.98 21.86 -19.03
C PRO A 104 -16.99 22.66 -19.81
N ALA A 105 -18.24 22.55 -19.42
CA ALA A 105 -19.21 23.54 -19.80
C ALA A 105 -18.71 24.91 -19.30
N SER A 106 -18.93 25.93 -20.10
CA SER A 106 -18.52 27.30 -19.75
C SER A 106 -18.99 27.63 -18.33
N GLY A 107 -18.06 27.89 -17.43
CA GLY A 107 -18.32 28.18 -16.02
C GLY A 107 -17.93 27.11 -15.01
N ASP A 108 -17.53 25.93 -15.46
CA ASP A 108 -17.08 24.89 -14.53
C ASP A 108 -15.62 25.05 -14.16
N VAL A 109 -15.32 24.93 -12.88
CA VAL A 109 -13.94 24.91 -12.37
C VAL A 109 -13.39 23.51 -12.50
N ILE A 110 -12.38 23.30 -13.36
CA ILE A 110 -11.64 22.07 -13.40
C ILE A 110 -10.54 22.11 -12.35
N ILE A 111 -10.63 21.24 -11.36
CA ILE A 111 -9.53 20.97 -10.45
C ILE A 111 -8.74 19.78 -11.03
N SER A 112 -7.62 20.06 -11.72
CA SER A 112 -6.70 19.02 -12.16
C SER A 112 -5.79 18.61 -10.99
N GLU A 113 -5.30 17.37 -11.02
CA GLU A 113 -4.33 16.90 -10.01
C GLU A 113 -3.04 17.76 -10.00
N GLU A 114 -2.69 18.38 -11.10
CA GLU A 114 -1.54 19.31 -11.18
C GLU A 114 -1.75 20.57 -10.33
N PHE A 115 -2.98 21.06 -10.18
CA PHE A 115 -3.28 22.18 -9.31
C PHE A 115 -3.23 21.83 -7.83
N VAL A 116 -3.51 20.58 -7.47
CA VAL A 116 -3.47 20.10 -6.07
C VAL A 116 -2.03 19.88 -5.61
N MET A 117 -1.11 19.65 -6.55
CA MET A 117 0.30 19.38 -6.25
C MET A 117 1.16 20.63 -6.13
N ASP A 118 0.66 21.80 -6.48
CA ASP A 118 1.38 23.05 -6.24
C ASP A 118 1.21 23.50 -4.79
N SER A 119 2.10 23.02 -3.94
CA SER A 119 2.12 23.31 -2.51
C SER A 119 2.31 24.78 -2.16
N ASN A 120 2.64 25.62 -3.13
CA ASN A 120 2.81 27.06 -2.93
C ASN A 120 1.55 27.87 -3.21
N ALA A 121 0.59 27.29 -3.91
CA ALA A 121 -0.67 27.95 -4.21
C ALA A 121 -1.71 27.60 -3.14
N GLY A 122 -1.56 27.99 -1.93
CA GLY A 122 -2.51 27.72 -0.85
C GLY A 122 -3.97 28.16 -1.09
N VAL A 123 -4.30 28.58 -2.31
CA VAL A 123 -5.64 28.98 -2.76
C VAL A 123 -5.80 28.61 -4.22
N ILE A 124 -6.84 27.88 -4.55
CA ILE A 124 -7.28 27.71 -5.93
C ILE A 124 -7.96 29.01 -6.35
N CYS A 125 -7.26 29.83 -7.11
CA CYS A 125 -7.88 30.98 -7.71
C CYS A 125 -8.50 30.58 -9.05
N PRO A 126 -9.81 30.79 -9.25
CA PRO A 126 -10.39 30.62 -10.57
C PRO A 126 -9.68 31.57 -11.55
N ALA A 127 -9.38 31.08 -12.73
CA ALA A 127 -8.64 31.82 -13.76
C ALA A 127 -9.27 33.16 -14.18
N GLU A 128 -10.53 33.33 -13.89
CA GLU A 128 -11.30 34.55 -14.21
C GLU A 128 -10.96 35.73 -13.33
N ASN A 129 -10.23 35.54 -12.26
CA ASN A 129 -9.85 36.60 -11.33
C ASN A 129 -8.36 36.99 -11.42
N LEU A 130 -7.74 36.55 -12.47
CA LEU A 130 -6.35 36.88 -12.77
C LEU A 130 -6.26 38.01 -13.79
#